data_17a8ae94fbff672379612dc3dc8b0778
#
_entry.id   17a8ae94fbff672379612dc3dc8b0778
#
_cell.length_a   1.000
_cell.length_b   1.000
_cell.length_c   1.000
_cell.angle_alpha   90.00
_cell.angle_beta   90.00
_cell.angle_gamma   90.00
#
_symmetry.space_group_name_H-M   'P 1'
#
loop_
_entity.id
_entity.type
_entity.pdbx_description
1 polymer ?
#
loop_
_entity_poly.entity_id
_entity_poly.type
_entity_poly.pdbx_seq_one_letter_code
_entity_poly.pdbx_strand_id
1 'polypeptide(L)'
;MRLHVIPSPFYAANGLVLVPSGAGTALVVDPSAGIQHLIREVLQTEGVSVGAVLLTHGHPDHVWDAAEVSTWGLDGTTVPVYLPGPDMYRMDAPASFLPMSPPDFVGEWVKPTDLREMPAESVELTLGVWIRMVPAPGHTEGSAVFLGHSPLDIRVNNQSFYANEE
;
A
#
# COMPACT_ATOMS: atom_id res chain seq x y z
N MET A 1 -0.26 -13.08 -11.18
CA MET A 1 -0.44 -11.91 -10.31
C MET A 1 -1.15 -10.81 -11.09
N ARG A 2 -2.11 -10.09 -10.48
CA ARG A 2 -2.78 -8.92 -11.06
C ARG A 2 -2.42 -7.69 -10.24
N LEU A 3 -2.18 -6.56 -10.93
CA LEU A 3 -1.94 -5.27 -10.33
C LEU A 3 -3.03 -4.30 -10.79
N HIS A 4 -3.78 -3.75 -9.84
CA HIS A 4 -4.75 -2.69 -10.07
C HIS A 4 -4.15 -1.36 -9.62
N VAL A 5 -4.20 -0.35 -10.50
CA VAL A 5 -3.74 1.01 -10.23
C VAL A 5 -4.96 1.90 -10.07
N ILE A 6 -5.07 2.59 -8.96
CA ILE A 6 -6.23 3.40 -8.57
C ILE A 6 -5.76 4.83 -8.31
N PRO A 7 -5.96 5.75 -9.27
CA PRO A 7 -5.63 7.16 -9.06
C PRO A 7 -6.52 7.79 -7.97
N SER A 8 -5.90 8.50 -7.05
CA SER A 8 -6.58 9.24 -5.99
C SER A 8 -6.84 10.69 -6.41
N PRO A 9 -7.97 11.30 -6.00
CA PRO A 9 -8.16 12.73 -6.12
C PRO A 9 -7.25 13.56 -5.19
N PHE A 10 -6.62 12.92 -4.20
CA PHE A 10 -5.70 13.57 -3.27
C PHE A 10 -4.29 13.62 -3.90
N TYR A 11 -3.94 14.77 -4.45
CA TYR A 11 -2.70 15.08 -5.19
C TYR A 11 -2.35 14.12 -6.33
N ALA A 12 -3.35 13.40 -6.87
CA ALA A 12 -3.18 12.42 -7.94
C ALA A 12 -2.20 11.28 -7.59
N ALA A 13 -2.05 10.97 -6.30
CA ALA A 13 -1.32 9.80 -5.85
C ALA A 13 -1.96 8.51 -6.40
N ASN A 14 -1.17 7.47 -6.58
CA ASN A 14 -1.66 6.18 -7.03
C ASN A 14 -1.70 5.18 -5.88
N GLY A 15 -2.89 4.71 -5.51
CA GLY A 15 -3.05 3.50 -4.72
C GLY A 15 -2.93 2.26 -5.58
N LEU A 16 -2.33 1.19 -5.06
CA LEU A 16 -2.17 -0.06 -5.79
C LEU A 16 -2.78 -1.22 -5.00
N VAL A 17 -3.39 -2.17 -5.72
CA VAL A 17 -3.81 -3.46 -5.16
C VAL A 17 -3.13 -4.58 -5.95
N LEU A 18 -2.27 -5.32 -5.28
CA LEU A 18 -1.53 -6.44 -5.84
C LEU A 18 -2.18 -7.75 -5.40
N VAL A 19 -2.76 -8.47 -6.36
CA VAL A 19 -3.48 -9.73 -6.12
C VAL A 19 -2.67 -10.90 -6.67
N PRO A 20 -2.05 -11.72 -5.81
CA PRO A 20 -1.33 -12.91 -6.24
C PRO A 20 -2.29 -13.98 -6.78
N SER A 21 -1.84 -14.76 -7.76
CA SER A 21 -2.66 -15.86 -8.28
C SER A 21 -2.79 -16.98 -7.23
N GLY A 22 -4.04 -17.35 -6.93
CA GLY A 22 -4.32 -18.42 -5.97
C GLY A 22 -4.18 -18.06 -4.49
N ALA A 23 -3.83 -16.80 -4.16
CA ALA A 23 -3.84 -16.34 -2.78
C ALA A 23 -5.23 -15.85 -2.35
N GLY A 24 -5.56 -16.03 -1.07
CA GLY A 24 -6.77 -15.46 -0.46
C GLY A 24 -6.60 -14.02 0.00
N THR A 25 -5.40 -13.45 -0.13
CA THR A 25 -5.08 -12.11 0.32
C THR A 25 -4.29 -11.31 -0.72
N ALA A 26 -4.47 -9.98 -0.69
CA ALA A 26 -3.79 -9.01 -1.55
C ALA A 26 -2.89 -8.08 -0.72
N LEU A 27 -1.91 -7.46 -1.37
CA LEU A 27 -1.19 -6.31 -0.82
C LEU A 27 -1.83 -5.02 -1.32
N VAL A 28 -2.04 -4.07 -0.42
CA VAL A 28 -2.46 -2.72 -0.77
C VAL A 28 -1.29 -1.77 -0.57
N VAL A 29 -0.96 -0.97 -1.58
CA VAL A 29 0.14 0.00 -1.52
C VAL A 29 -0.44 1.40 -1.61
N ASP A 30 0.01 2.28 -0.72
CA ASP A 30 -0.34 3.70 -0.68
C ASP A 30 -1.87 3.94 -0.75
N PRO A 31 -2.65 3.47 0.22
CA PRO A 31 -4.09 3.71 0.29
C PRO A 31 -4.36 5.19 0.61
N SER A 32 -4.40 5.98 -0.43
CA SER A 32 -4.66 7.42 -0.39
C SER A 32 -6.12 7.71 -0.05
N ALA A 33 -6.39 8.92 0.49
CA ALA A 33 -7.76 9.34 0.79
C ALA A 33 -8.65 9.36 -0.46
N GLY A 34 -9.91 8.96 -0.26
CA GLY A 34 -10.96 9.04 -1.28
C GLY A 34 -11.03 7.86 -2.25
N ILE A 35 -10.18 6.85 -2.10
CA ILE A 35 -10.18 5.65 -2.97
C ILE A 35 -10.56 4.36 -2.27
N GLN A 36 -10.94 4.39 -0.98
CA GLN A 36 -11.30 3.20 -0.22
C GLN A 36 -12.37 2.35 -0.90
N HIS A 37 -13.40 3.00 -1.46
CA HIS A 37 -14.49 2.31 -2.14
C HIS A 37 -14.00 1.55 -3.39
N LEU A 38 -13.05 2.09 -4.14
CA LEU A 38 -12.45 1.44 -5.31
C LEU A 38 -11.54 0.28 -4.90
N ILE A 39 -10.74 0.45 -3.83
CA ILE A 39 -9.94 -0.65 -3.27
C ILE A 39 -10.87 -1.79 -2.84
N ARG A 40 -11.96 -1.47 -2.13
CA ARG A 40 -12.94 -2.47 -1.67
C ARG A 40 -13.61 -3.20 -2.85
N GLU A 41 -13.97 -2.48 -3.92
CA GLU A 41 -14.52 -3.07 -5.14
C GLU A 41 -13.55 -4.05 -5.79
N VAL A 42 -12.26 -3.70 -5.88
CA VAL A 42 -11.21 -4.60 -6.38
C VAL A 42 -11.13 -5.86 -5.51
N LEU A 43 -11.04 -5.72 -4.18
CA LEU A 43 -10.94 -6.85 -3.27
C LEU A 43 -12.15 -7.79 -3.38
N GLN A 44 -13.36 -7.23 -3.48
CA GLN A 44 -14.60 -8.01 -3.68
C GLN A 44 -14.62 -8.74 -5.03
N THR A 45 -14.23 -8.05 -6.11
CA THR A 45 -14.20 -8.63 -7.47
C THR A 45 -13.19 -9.76 -7.55
N GLU A 46 -12.06 -9.63 -6.88
CA GLU A 46 -10.99 -10.63 -6.83
C GLU A 46 -11.27 -11.75 -5.80
N GLY A 47 -12.23 -11.55 -4.91
CA GLY A 47 -12.56 -12.51 -3.85
C GLY A 47 -11.46 -12.67 -2.81
N VAL A 48 -10.74 -11.58 -2.47
CA VAL A 48 -9.60 -11.59 -1.56
C VAL A 48 -9.77 -10.57 -0.44
N SER A 49 -9.09 -10.81 0.68
CA SER A 49 -8.93 -9.86 1.80
C SER A 49 -7.57 -9.15 1.73
N VAL A 50 -7.35 -8.15 2.58
CA VAL A 50 -6.03 -7.52 2.70
C VAL A 50 -5.10 -8.43 3.50
N GLY A 51 -3.87 -8.64 3.04
CA GLY A 51 -2.82 -9.38 3.73
C GLY A 51 -1.83 -8.46 4.45
N ALA A 52 -1.49 -7.34 3.83
CA ALA A 52 -0.68 -6.27 4.42
C ALA A 52 -0.90 -4.96 3.64
N VAL A 53 -0.59 -3.84 4.30
CA VAL A 53 -0.52 -2.52 3.68
C VAL A 53 0.95 -2.09 3.60
N LEU A 54 1.37 -1.57 2.44
CA LEU A 54 2.70 -1.03 2.21
C LEU A 54 2.60 0.46 1.93
N LEU A 55 3.49 1.25 2.51
CA LEU A 55 3.59 2.68 2.28
C LEU A 55 4.96 2.99 1.69
N THR A 56 4.99 3.62 0.52
CA THR A 56 6.25 3.97 -0.16
C THR A 56 7.01 5.06 0.58
N HIS A 57 6.30 5.95 1.25
CA HIS A 57 6.82 7.03 2.09
C HIS A 57 5.70 7.63 2.95
N GLY A 58 6.04 8.56 3.84
CA GLY A 58 5.14 9.09 4.86
C GLY A 58 4.38 10.36 4.48
N HIS A 59 4.17 10.68 3.19
CA HIS A 59 3.34 11.83 2.82
C HIS A 59 1.84 11.53 2.95
N PRO A 60 1.04 12.54 3.34
CA PRO A 60 -0.38 12.38 3.63
C PRO A 60 -1.20 11.73 2.51
N ASP A 61 -0.94 12.12 1.27
CA ASP A 61 -1.62 11.62 0.08
C ASP A 61 -1.31 10.15 -0.27
N HIS A 62 -0.38 9.52 0.45
CA HIS A 62 -0.06 8.11 0.33
C HIS A 62 -0.54 7.27 1.51
N VAL A 63 -0.67 7.88 2.70
CA VAL A 63 -0.86 7.12 3.95
C VAL A 63 -2.25 7.24 4.57
N TRP A 64 -3.10 8.16 4.08
CA TRP A 64 -4.26 8.64 4.84
C TRP A 64 -5.25 7.57 5.24
N ASP A 65 -5.57 6.63 4.35
CA ASP A 65 -6.55 5.59 4.61
C ASP A 65 -5.92 4.26 5.05
N ALA A 66 -4.61 4.25 5.37
CA ALA A 66 -3.90 3.04 5.77
C ALA A 66 -4.48 2.38 7.02
N ALA A 67 -4.95 3.16 7.99
CA ALA A 67 -5.59 2.64 9.20
C ALA A 67 -6.88 1.89 8.87
N GLU A 68 -7.77 2.48 8.09
CA GLU A 68 -9.02 1.84 7.68
C GLU A 68 -8.77 0.59 6.85
N VAL A 69 -7.94 0.69 5.81
CA VAL A 69 -7.64 -0.43 4.91
C VAL A 69 -6.99 -1.59 5.66
N SER A 70 -6.18 -1.32 6.68
CA SER A 70 -5.56 -2.36 7.50
C SER A 70 -6.58 -3.21 8.28
N THR A 71 -7.81 -2.74 8.47
CA THR A 71 -8.87 -3.51 9.15
C THR A 71 -9.60 -4.50 8.24
N TRP A 72 -9.24 -4.59 6.96
CA TRP A 72 -9.91 -5.43 5.96
C TRP A 72 -9.21 -6.78 5.72
N GLY A 73 -8.50 -7.27 6.73
CA GLY A 73 -7.94 -8.61 6.73
C GLY A 73 -9.00 -9.72 6.71
N LEU A 74 -8.56 -10.94 6.58
CA LEU A 74 -9.45 -12.11 6.61
C LEU A 74 -10.26 -12.10 7.92
N ASP A 75 -11.58 -12.34 7.81
CA ASP A 75 -12.53 -12.31 8.93
C ASP A 75 -12.50 -11.01 9.75
N GLY A 76 -12.17 -9.88 9.12
CA GLY A 76 -12.10 -8.57 9.75
C GLY A 76 -10.90 -8.37 10.68
N THR A 77 -9.87 -9.19 10.54
CA THR A 77 -8.62 -9.03 11.30
C THR A 77 -7.86 -7.79 10.85
N THR A 78 -7.15 -7.14 11.79
CA THR A 78 -6.23 -6.06 11.47
C THR A 78 -4.91 -6.66 10.96
N VAL A 79 -4.44 -6.14 9.82
CA VAL A 79 -3.18 -6.55 9.20
C VAL A 79 -2.10 -5.49 9.39
N PRO A 80 -0.81 -5.86 9.32
CA PRO A 80 0.29 -4.91 9.49
C PRO A 80 0.33 -3.88 8.37
N VAL A 81 0.71 -2.65 8.75
CA VAL A 81 1.05 -1.54 7.86
C VAL A 81 2.56 -1.33 7.93
N TYR A 82 3.25 -1.43 6.81
CA TYR A 82 4.69 -1.25 6.72
C TYR A 82 5.05 0.09 6.09
N LEU A 83 5.98 0.80 6.74
CA LEU A 83 6.51 2.07 6.28
C LEU A 83 8.05 2.03 6.39
N PRO A 84 8.81 2.68 5.48
CA PRO A 84 10.25 2.86 5.67
C PRO A 84 10.58 3.59 6.97
N GLY A 85 11.56 3.08 7.72
CA GLY A 85 11.92 3.57 9.06
C GLY A 85 12.14 5.08 9.16
N PRO A 86 12.90 5.73 8.25
CA PRO A 86 13.14 7.17 8.33
C PRO A 86 11.89 8.05 8.28
N ASP A 87 10.77 7.54 7.74
CA ASP A 87 9.51 8.30 7.65
C ASP A 87 8.50 7.98 8.78
N MET A 88 8.83 7.08 9.71
CA MET A 88 7.92 6.66 10.78
C MET A 88 7.37 7.83 11.61
N TYR A 89 8.19 8.87 11.87
CA TYR A 89 7.79 10.04 12.63
C TYR A 89 6.68 10.86 11.95
N ARG A 90 6.57 10.78 10.60
CA ARG A 90 5.55 11.49 9.84
C ARG A 90 4.14 10.99 10.16
N MET A 91 4.02 9.75 10.63
CA MET A 91 2.74 9.14 10.98
C MET A 91 2.13 9.68 12.29
N ASP A 92 2.85 10.48 13.06
CA ASP A 92 2.31 11.12 14.25
C ASP A 92 1.39 12.30 13.92
N ALA A 93 1.74 13.06 12.86
CA ALA A 93 0.95 14.21 12.42
C ALA A 93 1.15 14.46 10.92
N PRO A 94 0.69 13.57 10.02
CA PRO A 94 0.99 13.69 8.58
C PRO A 94 0.44 14.98 7.97
N ALA A 95 -0.67 15.52 8.47
CA ALA A 95 -1.22 16.79 8.00
C ALA A 95 -0.23 17.97 8.14
N SER A 96 0.73 17.92 9.06
CA SER A 96 1.75 18.96 9.21
C SER A 96 2.72 19.05 8.04
N PHE A 97 2.74 18.04 7.17
CA PHE A 97 3.58 18.01 5.96
C PHE A 97 2.81 18.43 4.70
N LEU A 98 1.55 18.85 4.82
CA LEU A 98 0.79 19.41 3.70
C LEU A 98 1.11 20.89 3.52
N PRO A 99 1.17 21.38 2.27
CA PRO A 99 1.33 22.80 2.00
C PRO A 99 0.09 23.63 2.34
N MET A 100 -1.06 22.98 2.51
CA MET A 100 -2.36 23.58 2.87
C MET A 100 -3.21 22.56 3.64
N SER A 101 -4.32 23.01 4.21
CA SER A 101 -5.27 22.10 4.87
C SER A 101 -5.72 20.98 3.93
N PRO A 102 -5.94 19.75 4.45
CA PRO A 102 -6.51 18.68 3.65
C PRO A 102 -7.83 19.12 2.97
N PRO A 103 -8.14 18.61 1.78
CA PRO A 103 -9.43 18.83 1.15
C PRO A 103 -10.60 18.31 2.01
N ASP A 104 -11.81 18.88 1.88
CA ASP A 104 -12.99 18.56 2.69
C ASP A 104 -13.40 17.07 2.60
N PHE A 105 -13.08 16.37 1.50
CA PHE A 105 -13.37 14.94 1.36
C PHE A 105 -12.40 14.03 2.13
N VAL A 106 -11.29 14.57 2.61
CA VAL A 106 -10.30 13.84 3.40
C VAL A 106 -10.77 13.88 4.85
N GLY A 107 -11.13 12.71 5.40
CA GLY A 107 -11.58 12.59 6.78
C GLY A 107 -10.46 12.89 7.80
N GLU A 108 -10.77 12.67 9.08
CA GLU A 108 -9.77 12.78 10.13
C GLU A 108 -8.67 11.74 9.99
N TRP A 109 -7.43 12.13 10.30
CA TRP A 109 -6.31 11.21 10.33
C TRP A 109 -6.44 10.21 11.49
N VAL A 110 -6.28 8.94 11.15
CA VAL A 110 -6.17 7.86 12.13
C VAL A 110 -4.86 7.12 11.91
N LYS A 111 -4.03 7.05 12.94
CA LYS A 111 -2.78 6.30 12.88
C LYS A 111 -3.07 4.79 12.90
N PRO A 112 -2.46 3.99 12.00
CA PRO A 112 -2.60 2.54 12.03
C PRO A 112 -2.17 1.95 13.37
N THR A 113 -2.95 0.99 13.90
CA THR A 113 -2.67 0.36 15.20
C THR A 113 -1.50 -0.63 15.15
N ASP A 114 -1.29 -1.28 14.00
CA ASP A 114 -0.17 -2.20 13.76
C ASP A 114 0.77 -1.61 12.70
N LEU A 115 1.38 -0.46 13.02
CA LEU A 115 2.36 0.21 12.17
C LEU A 115 3.76 -0.33 12.47
N ARG A 116 4.45 -0.81 11.43
CA ARG A 116 5.77 -1.43 11.53
C ARG A 116 6.76 -0.80 10.57
N GLU A 117 8.02 -0.78 10.98
CA GLU A 117 9.11 -0.49 10.06
C GLU A 117 9.26 -1.64 9.04
N MET A 118 9.44 -1.30 7.76
CA MET A 118 9.66 -2.30 6.72
C MET A 118 11.04 -2.94 6.92
N PRO A 119 11.13 -4.29 7.01
CA PRO A 119 12.42 -4.97 7.13
C PRO A 119 13.36 -4.66 5.95
N ALA A 120 14.67 -4.66 6.22
CA ALA A 120 15.69 -4.49 5.18
C ALA A 120 15.79 -5.74 4.29
N GLU A 121 15.51 -6.91 4.86
CA GLU A 121 15.51 -8.19 4.16
C GLU A 121 14.21 -8.38 3.38
N SER A 122 14.24 -9.27 2.40
CA SER A 122 13.04 -9.69 1.67
C SER A 122 12.11 -10.44 2.61
N VAL A 123 10.82 -10.10 2.60
CA VAL A 123 9.79 -10.69 3.45
C VAL A 123 8.59 -11.14 2.64
N GLU A 124 8.05 -12.32 2.95
CA GLU A 124 6.79 -12.78 2.38
C GLU A 124 5.63 -12.11 3.13
N LEU A 125 4.88 -11.25 2.44
CA LEU A 125 3.76 -10.50 3.02
C LEU A 125 2.39 -11.07 2.66
N THR A 126 2.33 -11.87 1.60
CA THR A 126 1.18 -12.68 1.22
C THR A 126 1.68 -13.89 0.45
N LEU A 127 0.87 -14.94 0.37
CA LEU A 127 1.28 -16.23 -0.17
C LEU A 127 1.97 -16.11 -1.55
N GLY A 128 3.23 -16.52 -1.62
CA GLY A 128 4.04 -16.54 -2.84
C GLY A 128 4.50 -15.16 -3.32
N VAL A 129 4.33 -14.09 -2.51
CA VAL A 129 4.84 -12.74 -2.85
C VAL A 129 5.83 -12.29 -1.80
N TRP A 130 7.06 -12.19 -2.23
CA TRP A 130 8.17 -11.66 -1.47
C TRP A 130 8.41 -10.21 -1.85
N ILE A 131 8.50 -9.35 -0.86
CA ILE A 131 8.77 -7.92 -1.05
C ILE A 131 10.11 -7.56 -0.44
N ARG A 132 10.94 -6.89 -1.22
CA ARG A 132 12.16 -6.25 -0.76
C ARG A 132 12.05 -4.74 -0.92
N MET A 133 12.29 -4.02 0.16
CA MET A 133 12.40 -2.57 0.12
C MET A 133 13.79 -2.16 -0.40
N VAL A 134 13.82 -1.20 -1.30
CA VAL A 134 15.03 -0.52 -1.76
C VAL A 134 14.91 0.96 -1.39
N PRO A 135 15.72 1.47 -0.46
CA PRO A 135 15.72 2.89 -0.12
C PRO A 135 15.98 3.77 -1.34
N ALA A 136 15.18 4.80 -1.53
CA ALA A 136 15.29 5.77 -2.61
C ALA A 136 15.07 7.20 -2.06
N PRO A 137 15.88 7.65 -1.07
CA PRO A 137 15.68 8.93 -0.42
C PRO A 137 15.82 10.09 -1.42
N GLY A 138 15.07 11.18 -1.18
CA GLY A 138 15.07 12.37 -2.03
C GLY A 138 13.78 13.13 -1.93
N HIS A 139 12.64 12.51 -2.26
CA HIS A 139 11.31 13.09 -2.07
C HIS A 139 10.94 13.18 -0.58
N THR A 140 11.20 12.11 0.17
CA THR A 140 11.33 12.12 1.64
C THR A 140 12.61 11.40 2.05
N GLU A 141 12.95 11.46 3.33
CA GLU A 141 14.10 10.73 3.90
C GLU A 141 13.90 9.22 3.80
N GLY A 142 12.63 8.77 3.91
CA GLY A 142 12.25 7.37 3.90
C GLY A 142 11.70 6.88 2.57
N SER A 143 11.67 7.70 1.51
CA SER A 143 11.17 7.24 0.21
C SER A 143 11.82 5.94 -0.21
N ALA A 144 11.00 4.98 -0.66
CA ALA A 144 11.46 3.66 -1.04
C ALA A 144 10.74 3.12 -2.28
N VAL A 145 11.40 2.19 -2.95
CA VAL A 145 10.82 1.34 -4.01
C VAL A 145 10.66 -0.06 -3.45
N PHE A 146 9.53 -0.70 -3.75
CA PHE A 146 9.31 -2.10 -3.42
C PHE A 146 9.54 -2.98 -4.64
N LEU A 147 10.44 -3.94 -4.49
CA LEU A 147 10.66 -4.99 -5.48
C LEU A 147 9.86 -6.22 -5.07
N GLY A 148 8.84 -6.56 -5.86
CA GLY A 148 8.05 -7.77 -5.69
C GLY A 148 8.66 -8.92 -6.50
N HIS A 149 8.84 -10.09 -5.86
CA HIS A 149 9.22 -11.32 -6.51
C HIS A 149 8.06 -12.31 -6.43
N SER A 150 7.65 -12.81 -7.59
CA SER A 150 6.69 -13.91 -7.71
C SER A 150 6.99 -14.69 -8.99
N PRO A 151 6.92 -16.01 -8.96
CA PRO A 151 7.11 -16.84 -10.16
C PRO A 151 5.94 -16.77 -11.16
N LEU A 152 4.96 -15.91 -10.92
CA LEU A 152 3.72 -15.84 -11.70
C LEU A 152 3.66 -14.57 -12.54
N ASP A 153 2.92 -14.62 -13.68
CA ASP A 153 2.70 -13.49 -14.58
C ASP A 153 2.06 -12.30 -13.85
N ILE A 154 2.60 -11.11 -14.06
CA ILE A 154 2.01 -9.85 -13.60
C ILE A 154 1.09 -9.32 -14.71
N ARG A 155 -0.16 -9.01 -14.35
CA ARG A 155 -1.11 -8.32 -15.22
C ARG A 155 -1.49 -6.98 -14.60
N VAL A 156 -1.30 -5.90 -15.35
CA VAL A 156 -1.70 -4.54 -14.95
C VAL A 156 -2.91 -4.15 -15.78
N ASN A 157 -4.06 -3.94 -15.14
CA ASN A 157 -5.30 -3.52 -15.80
C ASN A 157 -5.57 -4.30 -17.11
N ASN A 158 -5.48 -5.64 -17.07
CA ASN A 158 -5.59 -6.56 -18.19
C ASN A 158 -4.42 -6.56 -19.21
N GLN A 159 -3.35 -5.82 -18.95
CA GLN A 159 -2.11 -5.96 -19.70
C GLN A 159 -1.15 -6.93 -18.99
N SER A 160 -0.52 -7.81 -19.75
CA SER A 160 0.45 -8.78 -19.21
C SER A 160 1.86 -8.20 -19.30
N PHE A 161 2.59 -8.22 -18.18
CA PHE A 161 4.01 -7.94 -18.12
C PHE A 161 4.72 -9.22 -17.67
N TYR A 162 5.73 -9.62 -18.39
CA TYR A 162 6.59 -10.74 -18.00
C TYR A 162 7.68 -10.18 -17.08
N ALA A 163 7.80 -10.73 -15.89
CA ALA A 163 8.99 -10.53 -15.08
C ALA A 163 10.11 -11.34 -15.74
N ASN A 164 11.10 -10.69 -16.28
CA ASN A 164 12.31 -11.39 -16.71
C ASN A 164 13.02 -11.89 -15.44
N GLU A 165 13.20 -13.20 -15.36
CA GLU A 165 14.10 -13.83 -14.40
C GLU A 165 15.54 -13.48 -14.86
N GLU A 166 16.28 -12.74 -14.02
CA GLU A 166 17.73 -12.72 -13.99
C GLU A 166 18.23 -13.21 -12.65
#